data_01c9b0488ee080ad1811c815e7c1fe66
#
_entry.id   01c9b0488ee080ad1811c815e7c1fe66
#
_cell.length_a   1.000
_cell.length_b   1.000
_cell.length_c   1.000
_cell.angle_alpha   90.00
_cell.angle_beta   90.00
_cell.angle_gamma   90.00
#
_symmetry.space_group_name_H-M   'P 1'
#
loop_
_entity.id
_entity.type
_entity.pdbx_description
1 polymer ?
#
loop_
_entity_poly.entity_id
_entity_poly.type
_entity_poly.pdbx_seq_one_letter_code
_entity_poly.pdbx_strand_id
1 'polypeptide(L)'
;MKEIYEASSGMGEVSESTFKFSGKGKIKNNNLFTSISKALGLFFASQMVSMILITVYLVHTNFTKIETADGVGYDFSLGMSEIFSTNSILILLLSEIFMIAVFVLYARFKENLSLQSLGFVRKNMPVSYLAGGAGAALSMLVLALICKATGAMVFTHDAANILLLILFAVGFVIQGLAEEVMCRGYLIAHITRRYSVKTAVIASSILFALLHAFNPSGISFLALINLFVFGVFASMMFLYSENIWLCAGFHTVWNFVQGNVIGVPVSGIPIPSIFKMTANENMSIINGGVFGLEGGIPVTVILVTGCVILYLLIMRKENKKAKNHSVKGTLQTQ
;
A
#
# COMPACT_ATOMS: atom_id res chain seq x y z
N MET A 1 6.01 27.23 18.22
CA MET A 1 6.56 25.96 18.75
C MET A 1 5.67 25.34 19.83
N LYS A 2 5.09 26.11 20.76
CA LYS A 2 4.16 25.62 21.79
C LYS A 2 2.85 25.08 21.15
N GLU A 3 2.28 25.79 20.17
CA GLU A 3 1.08 25.36 19.43
C GLU A 3 1.28 24.09 18.59
N ILE A 4 2.51 23.87 18.05
CA ILE A 4 2.84 22.63 17.33
C ILE A 4 2.99 21.46 18.32
N TYR A 5 3.43 21.72 19.55
CA TYR A 5 3.54 20.72 20.60
C TYR A 5 2.16 20.31 21.15
N GLU A 6 1.24 21.26 21.29
CA GLU A 6 -0.15 21.01 21.70
C GLU A 6 -0.96 20.30 20.60
N ALA A 7 -0.72 20.63 19.32
CA ALA A 7 -1.28 19.88 18.20
C ALA A 7 -0.73 18.45 18.11
N SER A 8 0.53 18.21 18.50
CA SER A 8 1.10 16.87 18.59
C SER A 8 0.56 16.06 19.77
N SER A 9 0.17 16.73 20.87
CA SER A 9 -0.51 16.09 22.01
C SER A 9 -1.95 15.68 21.64
N GLY A 10 -2.66 16.50 20.84
CA GLY A 10 -3.98 16.16 20.31
C GLY A 10 -3.96 14.93 19.41
N MET A 11 -2.95 14.79 18.53
CA MET A 11 -2.74 13.54 17.76
C MET A 11 -2.39 12.35 18.66
N GLY A 12 -1.71 12.56 19.78
CA GLY A 12 -1.44 11.53 20.80
C GLY A 12 -2.71 11.04 21.49
N GLU A 13 -3.64 11.96 21.83
CA GLU A 13 -4.93 11.62 22.43
C GLU A 13 -5.89 10.93 21.46
N VAL A 14 -5.88 11.30 20.16
CA VAL A 14 -6.59 10.56 19.10
C VAL A 14 -6.10 9.12 19.01
N SER A 15 -4.78 8.91 19.08
CA SER A 15 -4.22 7.56 19.08
C SER A 15 -4.67 6.77 20.30
N GLU A 16 -4.70 7.37 21.49
CA GLU A 16 -5.16 6.69 22.71
C GLU A 16 -6.65 6.34 22.65
N SER A 17 -7.52 7.18 22.09
CA SER A 17 -8.94 6.88 21.96
C SER A 17 -9.24 5.88 20.83
N THR A 18 -8.53 5.95 19.71
CA THR A 18 -8.69 5.07 18.55
C THR A 18 -8.05 3.70 18.81
N PHE A 19 -6.93 3.65 19.52
CA PHE A 19 -6.21 2.42 19.84
C PHE A 19 -6.46 1.90 21.28
N LYS A 20 -7.28 2.54 22.11
CA LYS A 20 -7.76 2.00 23.40
C LYS A 20 -8.51 0.66 23.26
N PHE A 21 -8.88 0.28 22.05
CA PHE A 21 -9.38 -1.07 21.75
C PHE A 21 -8.29 -2.14 21.67
N SER A 22 -6.99 -1.77 21.69
CA SER A 22 -5.93 -2.75 21.78
C SER A 22 -6.02 -3.45 23.13
N GLY A 23 -6.44 -4.72 23.11
CA GLY A 23 -6.65 -5.54 24.28
C GLY A 23 -5.49 -5.42 25.30
N LYS A 24 -5.77 -5.69 26.56
CA LYS A 24 -4.92 -5.60 27.77
C LYS A 24 -3.58 -6.36 27.72
N GLY A 25 -2.98 -6.59 26.55
CA GLY A 25 -1.70 -7.24 26.37
C GLY A 25 -0.54 -6.25 26.52
N LYS A 26 0.13 -6.20 27.67
CA LYS A 26 1.45 -5.59 27.78
C LYS A 26 2.41 -6.39 26.92
N ILE A 27 2.83 -5.84 25.75
CA ILE A 27 3.93 -6.42 24.98
C ILE A 27 5.20 -6.15 25.78
N LYS A 28 5.79 -7.19 26.39
CA LYS A 28 7.12 -7.11 26.98
C LYS A 28 8.13 -6.79 25.88
N ASN A 29 9.03 -5.83 26.14
CA ASN A 29 10.16 -5.44 25.27
C ASN A 29 9.77 -4.90 23.88
N ASN A 30 8.78 -4.00 23.79
CA ASN A 30 8.42 -3.35 22.55
C ASN A 30 9.24 -2.06 22.37
N ASN A 31 10.37 -2.12 21.69
CA ASN A 31 11.08 -0.94 21.16
C ASN A 31 10.89 -0.83 19.65
N LEU A 32 11.28 0.31 19.07
CA LEU A 32 11.10 0.57 17.64
C LEU A 32 11.80 -0.48 16.76
N PHE A 33 13.01 -0.87 17.14
CA PHE A 33 13.77 -1.90 16.44
C PHE A 33 13.04 -3.26 16.45
N THR A 34 12.55 -3.71 17.61
CA THR A 34 11.81 -4.98 17.71
C THR A 34 10.48 -4.94 16.95
N SER A 35 9.82 -3.77 16.88
CA SER A 35 8.59 -3.60 16.10
C SER A 35 8.86 -3.79 14.61
N ILE A 36 9.89 -3.12 14.10
CA ILE A 36 10.30 -3.22 12.68
C ILE A 36 10.80 -4.62 12.37
N SER A 37 11.66 -5.21 13.22
CA SER A 37 12.18 -6.56 13.01
C SER A 37 11.08 -7.63 12.97
N LYS A 38 10.06 -7.50 13.82
CA LYS A 38 8.89 -8.40 13.77
C LYS A 38 8.10 -8.23 12.47
N ALA A 39 7.83 -6.99 12.06
CA ALA A 39 7.12 -6.74 10.82
C ALA A 39 7.89 -7.31 9.61
N LEU A 40 9.21 -7.11 9.57
CA LEU A 40 10.08 -7.71 8.54
C LEU A 40 10.08 -9.24 8.60
N GLY A 41 10.18 -9.83 9.79
CA GLY A 41 10.13 -11.29 9.94
C GLY A 41 8.82 -11.89 9.45
N LEU A 42 7.68 -11.26 9.77
CA LEU A 42 6.36 -11.68 9.29
C LEU A 42 6.22 -11.48 7.77
N PHE A 43 6.74 -10.37 7.25
CA PHE A 43 6.79 -10.10 5.82
C PHE A 43 7.57 -11.18 5.08
N PHE A 44 8.82 -11.45 5.45
CA PHE A 44 9.62 -12.48 4.80
C PHE A 44 9.02 -13.89 4.95
N ALA A 45 8.42 -14.20 6.10
CA ALA A 45 7.71 -15.47 6.29
C ALA A 45 6.53 -15.61 5.32
N SER A 46 5.78 -14.54 5.06
CA SER A 46 4.70 -14.56 4.06
C SER A 46 5.23 -14.67 2.63
N GLN A 47 6.29 -13.95 2.31
CA GLN A 47 6.91 -13.98 0.97
C GLN A 47 7.54 -15.35 0.64
N MET A 48 7.99 -16.12 1.64
CA MET A 48 8.43 -17.51 1.41
C MET A 48 7.32 -18.38 0.84
N VAL A 49 6.08 -18.22 1.29
CA VAL A 49 4.92 -18.96 0.73
C VAL A 49 4.69 -18.55 -0.72
N SER A 50 4.71 -17.25 -1.01
CA SER A 50 4.59 -16.72 -2.37
C SER A 50 5.69 -17.25 -3.29
N MET A 51 6.92 -17.29 -2.81
CA MET A 51 8.08 -17.84 -3.56
C MET A 51 7.94 -19.32 -3.83
N ILE A 52 7.40 -20.11 -2.90
CA ILE A 52 7.13 -21.54 -3.13
C ILE A 52 6.11 -21.71 -4.25
N LEU A 53 5.00 -20.95 -4.21
CA LEU A 53 3.94 -21.05 -5.21
C LEU A 53 4.45 -20.69 -6.62
N ILE A 54 5.22 -19.59 -6.73
CA ILE A 54 5.77 -19.18 -8.02
C ILE A 54 6.79 -20.19 -8.53
N THR A 55 7.63 -20.75 -7.64
CA THR A 55 8.62 -21.77 -8.01
C THR A 55 7.92 -23.03 -8.54
N VAL A 56 6.88 -23.51 -7.86
CA VAL A 56 6.09 -24.66 -8.32
C VAL A 56 5.47 -24.39 -9.70
N TYR A 57 4.89 -23.20 -9.89
CA TYR A 57 4.35 -22.80 -11.19
C TYR A 57 5.44 -22.77 -12.28
N LEU A 58 6.57 -22.13 -12.04
CA LEU A 58 7.65 -21.99 -13.01
C LEU A 58 8.29 -23.34 -13.36
N VAL A 59 8.47 -24.23 -12.38
CA VAL A 59 8.95 -25.59 -12.63
C VAL A 59 7.96 -26.36 -13.48
N HIS A 60 6.65 -26.28 -13.14
CA HIS A 60 5.62 -26.99 -13.89
C HIS A 60 5.52 -26.51 -15.35
N THR A 61 5.63 -25.20 -15.59
CA THR A 61 5.46 -24.62 -16.93
C THR A 61 6.70 -24.69 -17.81
N ASN A 62 7.92 -24.72 -17.21
CA ASN A 62 9.17 -24.69 -17.95
C ASN A 62 9.93 -26.03 -17.93
N PHE A 63 9.35 -27.06 -17.32
CA PHE A 63 9.93 -28.40 -17.32
C PHE A 63 9.40 -29.15 -18.54
N THR A 64 10.17 -29.11 -19.63
CA THR A 64 9.79 -29.71 -20.89
C THR A 64 10.38 -31.12 -21.05
N LYS A 65 9.54 -32.05 -21.47
CA LYS A 65 9.97 -33.40 -21.87
C LYS A 65 10.55 -33.32 -23.27
N ILE A 66 11.81 -33.73 -23.41
CA ILE A 66 12.49 -33.80 -24.70
C ILE A 66 12.77 -35.25 -25.07
N GLU A 67 12.65 -35.62 -26.36
CA GLU A 67 13.08 -36.89 -26.89
C GLU A 67 14.55 -36.78 -27.21
N THR A 68 15.38 -37.66 -26.63
CA THR A 68 16.80 -37.78 -26.88
C THR A 68 17.08 -39.09 -27.61
N ALA A 69 18.25 -39.21 -28.23
CA ALA A 69 18.65 -40.44 -28.93
C ALA A 69 18.66 -41.68 -28.02
N ASP A 70 18.87 -41.48 -26.72
CA ASP A 70 18.97 -42.54 -25.71
C ASP A 70 17.66 -42.72 -24.89
N GLY A 71 16.58 -42.07 -25.31
CA GLY A 71 15.27 -42.17 -24.64
C GLY A 71 14.62 -40.82 -24.34
N VAL A 72 13.95 -40.71 -23.18
CA VAL A 72 13.29 -39.50 -22.76
C VAL A 72 14.18 -38.71 -21.80
N GLY A 73 14.54 -37.50 -22.19
CA GLY A 73 15.18 -36.50 -21.33
C GLY A 73 14.22 -35.44 -20.87
N TYR A 74 14.70 -34.59 -19.97
CA TYR A 74 13.95 -33.40 -19.51
C TYR A 74 14.89 -32.18 -19.60
N ASP A 75 14.38 -31.11 -20.13
CA ASP A 75 15.05 -29.81 -20.13
C ASP A 75 14.30 -28.85 -19.23
N PHE A 76 15.05 -28.01 -18.52
CA PHE A 76 14.53 -26.93 -17.71
C PHE A 76 15.28 -25.65 -18.07
N SER A 77 14.57 -24.76 -18.76
CA SER A 77 15.07 -23.43 -19.07
C SER A 77 14.21 -22.37 -18.38
N LEU A 78 14.81 -21.53 -17.56
CA LEU A 78 14.16 -20.44 -16.87
C LEU A 78 14.84 -19.13 -17.21
N GLY A 79 14.14 -18.29 -17.98
CA GLY A 79 14.57 -16.93 -18.26
C GLY A 79 13.93 -15.90 -17.33
N MET A 80 14.47 -14.68 -17.33
CA MET A 80 13.88 -13.57 -16.57
C MET A 80 12.48 -13.21 -17.07
N SER A 81 12.19 -13.46 -18.34
CA SER A 81 10.87 -13.23 -18.97
C SER A 81 9.76 -14.07 -18.33
N GLU A 82 10.04 -15.30 -17.93
CA GLU A 82 9.09 -16.19 -17.30
C GLU A 82 8.78 -15.75 -15.87
N ILE A 83 9.79 -15.26 -15.14
CA ILE A 83 9.65 -14.75 -13.78
C ILE A 83 8.72 -13.52 -13.78
N PHE A 84 8.85 -12.65 -14.79
CA PHE A 84 8.03 -11.46 -14.94
C PHE A 84 6.86 -11.65 -15.93
N SER A 85 6.49 -12.90 -16.23
CA SER A 85 5.30 -13.18 -17.05
C SER A 85 4.03 -12.70 -16.36
N THR A 86 3.01 -12.43 -17.17
CA THR A 86 1.69 -12.02 -16.68
C THR A 86 1.12 -12.97 -15.62
N ASN A 87 1.28 -14.28 -15.85
CA ASN A 87 0.77 -15.29 -14.90
C ASN A 87 1.58 -15.30 -13.61
N SER A 88 2.90 -15.15 -13.68
CA SER A 88 3.77 -15.07 -12.51
C SER A 88 3.42 -13.87 -11.64
N ILE A 89 3.22 -12.70 -12.25
CA ILE A 89 2.81 -11.49 -11.54
C ILE A 89 1.42 -11.68 -10.89
N LEU A 90 0.49 -12.30 -11.61
CA LEU A 90 -0.84 -12.56 -11.06
C LEU A 90 -0.79 -13.53 -9.86
N ILE A 91 0.03 -14.60 -9.94
CA ILE A 91 0.24 -15.52 -8.81
C ILE A 91 0.82 -14.78 -7.62
N LEU A 92 1.82 -13.90 -7.83
CA LEU A 92 2.40 -13.08 -6.77
C LEU A 92 1.35 -12.19 -6.11
N LEU A 93 0.55 -11.45 -6.89
CA LEU A 93 -0.52 -10.60 -6.37
C LEU A 93 -1.56 -11.38 -5.55
N LEU A 94 -2.02 -12.53 -6.06
CA LEU A 94 -3.00 -13.35 -5.37
C LEU A 94 -2.43 -14.00 -4.11
N SER A 95 -1.14 -14.34 -4.11
CA SER A 95 -0.45 -14.94 -2.96
C SER A 95 -0.25 -13.97 -1.80
N GLU A 96 -0.42 -12.67 -1.99
CA GLU A 96 -0.41 -11.69 -0.90
C GLU A 96 -1.53 -11.92 0.14
N ILE A 97 -2.50 -12.79 -0.15
CA ILE A 97 -3.47 -13.26 0.84
C ILE A 97 -2.79 -13.92 2.04
N PHE A 98 -1.63 -14.57 1.83
CA PHE A 98 -0.84 -15.16 2.90
C PHE A 98 -0.21 -14.09 3.80
N MET A 99 0.16 -12.93 3.24
CA MET A 99 0.62 -11.81 4.06
C MET A 99 -0.49 -11.30 4.99
N ILE A 100 -1.71 -11.13 4.48
CA ILE A 100 -2.86 -10.78 5.33
C ILE A 100 -3.03 -11.83 6.43
N ALA A 101 -3.04 -13.11 6.08
CA ALA A 101 -3.23 -14.21 7.03
C ALA A 101 -2.14 -14.23 8.11
N VAL A 102 -0.86 -14.14 7.73
CA VAL A 102 0.28 -14.18 8.66
C VAL A 102 0.20 -13.02 9.65
N PHE A 103 -0.01 -11.78 9.18
CA PHE A 103 -0.09 -10.62 10.07
C PHE A 103 -1.31 -10.66 10.99
N VAL A 104 -2.48 -11.04 10.47
CA VAL A 104 -3.73 -11.12 11.25
C VAL A 104 -3.64 -12.24 12.29
N LEU A 105 -3.18 -13.43 11.90
CA LEU A 105 -3.06 -14.57 12.81
C LEU A 105 -2.01 -14.31 13.89
N TYR A 106 -0.84 -13.76 13.53
CA TYR A 106 0.18 -13.40 14.51
C TYR A 106 -0.32 -12.34 15.50
N ALA A 107 -0.92 -11.26 15.00
CA ALA A 107 -1.50 -10.21 15.84
C ALA A 107 -2.57 -10.79 16.78
N ARG A 108 -3.43 -11.66 16.28
CA ARG A 108 -4.54 -12.24 17.05
C ARG A 108 -4.06 -13.23 18.11
N PHE A 109 -3.20 -14.19 17.74
CA PHE A 109 -2.86 -15.32 18.60
C PHE A 109 -1.60 -15.10 19.43
N LYS A 110 -0.64 -14.30 18.96
CA LYS A 110 0.61 -14.03 19.70
C LYS A 110 0.58 -12.71 20.46
N GLU A 111 -0.14 -11.70 19.97
CA GLU A 111 -0.18 -10.39 20.60
C GLU A 111 -1.53 -10.02 21.22
N ASN A 112 -2.53 -10.91 21.10
CA ASN A 112 -3.90 -10.71 21.61
C ASN A 112 -4.55 -9.41 21.11
N LEU A 113 -4.25 -9.01 19.86
CA LEU A 113 -4.87 -7.87 19.21
C LEU A 113 -6.22 -8.27 18.62
N SER A 114 -7.18 -7.36 18.70
CA SER A 114 -8.45 -7.51 17.98
C SER A 114 -8.30 -7.13 16.51
N LEU A 115 -9.15 -7.63 15.64
CA LEU A 115 -9.21 -7.19 14.25
C LEU A 115 -9.47 -5.67 14.14
N GLN A 116 -10.26 -5.12 15.06
CA GLN A 116 -10.51 -3.69 15.12
C GLN A 116 -9.24 -2.89 15.41
N SER A 117 -8.32 -3.42 16.23
CA SER A 117 -7.00 -2.78 16.48
C SER A 117 -6.14 -2.71 15.22
N LEU A 118 -6.37 -3.60 14.26
CA LEU A 118 -5.73 -3.59 12.95
C LEU A 118 -6.49 -2.75 11.91
N GLY A 119 -7.53 -2.03 12.33
CA GLY A 119 -8.32 -1.18 11.46
C GLY A 119 -9.46 -1.90 10.71
N PHE A 120 -9.71 -3.19 10.95
CA PHE A 120 -10.84 -3.92 10.35
C PHE A 120 -12.16 -3.52 11.02
N VAL A 121 -12.62 -2.30 10.78
CA VAL A 121 -13.87 -1.77 11.30
C VAL A 121 -14.97 -1.95 10.25
N ARG A 122 -16.03 -2.70 10.60
CA ARG A 122 -17.14 -2.99 9.66
C ARG A 122 -18.00 -1.77 9.33
N LYS A 123 -18.10 -0.82 10.28
CA LYS A 123 -18.91 0.38 10.09
C LYS A 123 -18.37 1.20 8.91
N ASN A 124 -19.24 1.52 7.95
CA ASN A 124 -18.92 2.28 6.74
C ASN A 124 -17.84 1.65 5.84
N MET A 125 -17.53 0.35 5.99
CA MET A 125 -16.52 -0.35 5.19
C MET A 125 -16.68 -0.10 3.68
N PRO A 126 -17.84 -0.39 3.04
CA PRO A 126 -17.96 -0.21 1.59
C PRO A 126 -17.79 1.26 1.17
N VAL A 127 -18.38 2.17 1.95
CA VAL A 127 -18.31 3.62 1.65
C VAL A 127 -16.87 4.13 1.75
N SER A 128 -16.13 3.72 2.78
CA SER A 128 -14.72 4.10 2.96
C SER A 128 -13.86 3.54 1.81
N TYR A 129 -14.05 2.28 1.46
CA TYR A 129 -13.29 1.64 0.37
C TYR A 129 -13.54 2.31 -0.98
N LEU A 130 -14.82 2.54 -1.31
CA LEU A 130 -15.20 3.22 -2.55
C LEU A 130 -14.75 4.68 -2.58
N ALA A 131 -14.80 5.40 -1.45
CA ALA A 131 -14.31 6.77 -1.37
C ALA A 131 -12.78 6.84 -1.59
N GLY A 132 -12.02 5.90 -1.01
CA GLY A 132 -10.59 5.77 -1.28
C GLY A 132 -10.32 5.49 -2.75
N GLY A 133 -11.02 4.51 -3.32
CA GLY A 133 -10.89 4.18 -4.73
C GLY A 133 -11.25 5.34 -5.67
N ALA A 134 -12.32 6.09 -5.38
CA ALA A 134 -12.69 7.27 -6.17
C ALA A 134 -11.59 8.36 -6.10
N GLY A 135 -10.99 8.57 -4.93
CA GLY A 135 -9.86 9.49 -4.75
C GLY A 135 -8.65 9.08 -5.59
N ALA A 136 -8.32 7.77 -5.62
CA ALA A 136 -7.24 7.24 -6.45
C ALA A 136 -7.52 7.37 -7.94
N ALA A 137 -8.73 7.01 -8.39
CA ALA A 137 -9.13 7.12 -9.78
C ALA A 137 -9.05 8.58 -10.28
N LEU A 138 -9.52 9.53 -9.47
CA LEU A 138 -9.42 10.96 -9.78
C LEU A 138 -7.95 11.41 -9.85
N SER A 139 -7.12 10.98 -8.91
CA SER A 139 -5.68 11.30 -8.92
C SER A 139 -5.00 10.77 -10.18
N MET A 140 -5.28 9.51 -10.56
CA MET A 140 -4.73 8.89 -11.77
C MET A 140 -5.23 9.58 -13.05
N LEU A 141 -6.49 9.98 -13.09
CA LEU A 141 -7.02 10.77 -14.22
C LEU A 141 -6.27 12.09 -14.38
N VAL A 142 -6.07 12.82 -13.29
CA VAL A 142 -5.32 14.09 -13.28
C VAL A 142 -3.88 13.87 -13.77
N LEU A 143 -3.20 12.82 -13.27
CA LEU A 143 -1.84 12.47 -13.68
C LEU A 143 -1.77 12.13 -15.18
N ALA A 144 -2.69 11.31 -15.67
CA ALA A 144 -2.75 10.95 -17.08
C ALA A 144 -2.99 12.20 -17.98
N LEU A 145 -3.86 13.11 -17.56
CA LEU A 145 -4.12 14.38 -18.27
C LEU A 145 -2.89 15.28 -18.27
N ILE A 146 -2.15 15.39 -17.16
CA ILE A 146 -0.89 16.15 -17.10
C ILE A 146 0.13 15.56 -18.07
N CYS A 147 0.34 14.23 -18.03
CA CYS A 147 1.29 13.57 -18.92
C CYS A 147 0.91 13.70 -20.41
N LYS A 148 -0.38 13.63 -20.72
CA LYS A 148 -0.87 13.84 -22.09
C LYS A 148 -0.70 15.29 -22.55
N ALA A 149 -1.08 16.25 -21.71
CA ALA A 149 -1.01 17.69 -22.04
C ALA A 149 0.43 18.20 -22.22
N THR A 150 1.37 17.63 -21.48
CA THR A 150 2.80 17.97 -21.58
C THR A 150 3.53 17.21 -22.68
N GLY A 151 2.89 16.20 -23.30
CA GLY A 151 3.57 15.31 -24.25
C GLY A 151 4.54 14.32 -23.57
N ALA A 152 4.48 14.18 -22.24
CA ALA A 152 5.31 13.25 -21.51
C ALA A 152 4.90 11.78 -21.74
N MET A 153 3.66 11.53 -22.17
CA MET A 153 3.14 10.21 -22.51
C MET A 153 2.19 10.27 -23.70
N VAL A 154 2.26 9.24 -24.55
CA VAL A 154 1.30 8.98 -25.63
C VAL A 154 0.53 7.72 -25.28
N PHE A 155 -0.80 7.77 -25.44
CA PHE A 155 -1.69 6.65 -25.13
C PHE A 155 -2.27 6.09 -26.43
N THR A 156 -2.20 4.78 -26.59
CA THR A 156 -2.82 4.01 -27.67
C THR A 156 -3.73 2.97 -27.06
N HIS A 157 -4.80 2.58 -27.77
CA HIS A 157 -5.68 1.51 -27.30
C HIS A 157 -4.96 0.16 -27.42
N ASP A 158 -5.10 -0.70 -26.42
CA ASP A 158 -4.63 -2.08 -26.43
C ASP A 158 -5.82 -3.02 -26.16
N ALA A 159 -5.75 -4.24 -26.68
CA ALA A 159 -6.84 -5.23 -26.57
C ALA A 159 -6.61 -6.14 -25.36
N ALA A 160 -6.79 -5.60 -24.15
CA ALA A 160 -6.67 -6.41 -22.95
C ALA A 160 -7.82 -7.42 -22.81
N ASN A 161 -7.47 -8.64 -22.41
CA ASN A 161 -8.47 -9.68 -22.08
C ASN A 161 -9.24 -9.28 -20.82
N ILE A 162 -10.57 -9.21 -20.91
CA ILE A 162 -11.43 -8.78 -19.79
C ILE A 162 -11.32 -9.71 -18.57
N LEU A 163 -11.20 -11.03 -18.77
CA LEU A 163 -11.01 -11.97 -17.67
C LEU A 163 -9.70 -11.68 -16.93
N LEU A 164 -8.65 -11.40 -17.67
CA LEU A 164 -7.34 -11.07 -17.09
C LEU A 164 -7.41 -9.77 -16.30
N LEU A 165 -8.11 -8.75 -16.81
CA LEU A 165 -8.34 -7.50 -16.06
C LEU A 165 -9.09 -7.73 -14.74
N ILE A 166 -10.11 -8.60 -14.74
CA ILE A 166 -10.84 -8.96 -13.53
C ILE A 166 -9.92 -9.67 -12.53
N LEU A 167 -9.08 -10.61 -12.99
CA LEU A 167 -8.13 -11.31 -12.14
C LEU A 167 -7.09 -10.35 -11.53
N PHE A 168 -6.57 -9.40 -12.31
CA PHE A 168 -5.70 -8.35 -11.79
C PHE A 168 -6.41 -7.43 -10.80
N ALA A 169 -7.68 -7.08 -11.05
CA ALA A 169 -8.47 -6.30 -10.10
C ALA A 169 -8.58 -7.02 -8.74
N VAL A 170 -8.88 -8.33 -8.75
CA VAL A 170 -8.88 -9.15 -7.53
C VAL A 170 -7.49 -9.21 -6.89
N GLY A 171 -6.44 -9.39 -7.71
CA GLY A 171 -5.06 -9.39 -7.24
C GLY A 171 -4.69 -8.10 -6.52
N PHE A 172 -5.03 -6.93 -7.09
CA PHE A 172 -4.77 -5.64 -6.46
C PHE A 172 -5.64 -5.35 -5.23
N VAL A 173 -6.87 -5.89 -5.16
CA VAL A 173 -7.66 -5.85 -3.91
C VAL A 173 -6.91 -6.57 -2.79
N ILE A 174 -6.35 -7.74 -3.07
CA ILE A 174 -5.60 -8.53 -2.09
C ILE A 174 -4.28 -7.82 -1.74
N GLN A 175 -3.48 -7.45 -2.74
CA GLN A 175 -2.17 -6.83 -2.55
C GLN A 175 -2.28 -5.47 -1.82
N GLY A 176 -3.15 -4.57 -2.28
CA GLY A 176 -3.34 -3.28 -1.64
C GLY A 176 -3.80 -3.41 -0.19
N LEU A 177 -4.71 -4.37 0.11
CA LEU A 177 -5.11 -4.65 1.49
C LEU A 177 -3.95 -5.26 2.30
N ALA A 178 -3.16 -6.17 1.74
CA ALA A 178 -2.06 -6.84 2.43
C ALA A 178 -1.00 -5.85 2.89
N GLU A 179 -0.57 -4.93 2.04
CA GLU A 179 0.41 -3.91 2.39
C GLU A 179 -0.15 -2.91 3.42
N GLU A 180 -1.44 -2.55 3.33
CA GLU A 180 -2.06 -1.71 4.33
C GLU A 180 -2.20 -2.43 5.69
N VAL A 181 -2.51 -3.72 5.70
CA VAL A 181 -2.53 -4.55 6.93
C VAL A 181 -1.16 -4.58 7.60
N MET A 182 -0.10 -4.78 6.83
CA MET A 182 1.27 -4.76 7.36
C MET A 182 1.64 -3.38 7.92
N CYS A 183 1.48 -2.33 7.11
CA CYS A 183 2.01 -1.01 7.42
C CYS A 183 1.10 -0.20 8.36
N ARG A 184 -0.20 -0.15 8.09
CA ARG A 184 -1.16 0.70 8.84
C ARG A 184 -1.85 -0.09 9.93
N GLY A 185 -2.29 -1.31 9.61
CA GLY A 185 -2.95 -2.18 10.58
C GLY A 185 -2.00 -2.64 11.69
N TYR A 186 -0.91 -3.33 11.33
CA TYR A 186 -0.02 -3.93 12.31
C TYR A 186 1.05 -2.96 12.82
N LEU A 187 1.87 -2.40 11.95
CA LEU A 187 3.07 -1.67 12.36
C LEU A 187 2.74 -0.37 13.11
N ILE A 188 1.79 0.45 12.60
CA ILE A 188 1.35 1.66 13.30
C ILE A 188 0.74 1.28 14.66
N ALA A 189 -0.20 0.32 14.70
CA ALA A 189 -0.82 -0.11 15.95
C ALA A 189 0.22 -0.64 16.95
N HIS A 190 1.26 -1.32 16.48
CA HIS A 190 2.31 -1.89 17.34
C HIS A 190 3.24 -0.80 17.90
N ILE A 191 3.68 0.17 17.06
CA ILE A 191 4.59 1.24 17.47
C ILE A 191 3.90 2.24 18.40
N THR A 192 2.63 2.59 18.15
CA THR A 192 1.87 3.56 18.97
C THR A 192 1.63 3.12 20.41
N ARG A 193 1.87 1.86 20.76
CA ARG A 193 1.81 1.37 22.14
C ARG A 193 2.91 1.95 23.03
N ARG A 194 4.00 2.43 22.45
CA ARG A 194 5.15 2.97 23.18
C ARG A 194 5.61 4.33 22.68
N TYR A 195 5.39 4.62 21.42
CA TYR A 195 5.88 5.84 20.75
C TYR A 195 4.70 6.67 20.24
N SER A 196 4.99 7.91 19.87
CA SER A 196 3.99 8.81 19.30
C SER A 196 3.44 8.30 17.95
N VAL A 197 2.24 8.72 17.60
CA VAL A 197 1.65 8.47 16.27
C VAL A 197 2.57 8.97 15.16
N LYS A 198 3.19 10.14 15.37
CA LYS A 198 4.15 10.69 14.42
C LYS A 198 5.32 9.75 14.15
N THR A 199 5.89 9.17 15.22
CA THR A 199 6.97 8.17 15.09
C THR A 199 6.49 6.94 14.33
N ALA A 200 5.28 6.46 14.62
CA ALA A 200 4.71 5.30 13.95
C ALA A 200 4.47 5.54 12.45
N VAL A 201 3.90 6.69 12.09
CA VAL A 201 3.68 7.10 10.69
C VAL A 201 5.00 7.18 9.94
N ILE A 202 6.00 7.87 10.50
CA ILE A 202 7.31 8.02 9.85
C ILE A 202 7.98 6.65 9.67
N ALA A 203 8.05 5.83 10.73
CA ALA A 203 8.70 4.52 10.67
C ALA A 203 8.01 3.57 9.68
N SER A 204 6.67 3.55 9.67
CA SER A 204 5.89 2.76 8.72
C SER A 204 6.11 3.20 7.28
N SER A 205 6.17 4.51 7.04
CA SER A 205 6.37 5.07 5.69
C SER A 205 7.79 4.85 5.17
N ILE A 206 8.80 4.93 6.06
CA ILE A 206 10.18 4.58 5.71
C ILE A 206 10.27 3.10 5.34
N LEU A 207 9.69 2.21 6.16
CA LEU A 207 9.71 0.78 5.86
C LEU A 207 9.01 0.47 4.54
N PHE A 208 7.84 1.07 4.28
CA PHE A 208 7.12 0.93 3.03
C PHE A 208 7.99 1.30 1.82
N ALA A 209 8.64 2.46 1.86
CA ALA A 209 9.52 2.92 0.78
C ALA A 209 10.75 2.00 0.61
N LEU A 210 11.38 1.58 1.71
CA LEU A 210 12.56 0.72 1.68
C LEU A 210 12.29 -0.68 1.13
N LEU A 211 11.11 -1.25 1.37
CA LEU A 211 10.73 -2.54 0.77
C LEU A 211 10.64 -2.46 -0.75
N HIS A 212 10.29 -1.31 -1.30
CA HIS A 212 10.26 -1.09 -2.75
C HIS A 212 11.65 -0.77 -3.33
N ALA A 213 12.65 -0.42 -2.50
CA ALA A 213 14.01 -0.14 -2.98
C ALA A 213 14.71 -1.36 -3.60
N PHE A 214 14.23 -2.57 -3.31
CA PHE A 214 14.73 -3.82 -3.88
C PHE A 214 14.02 -4.23 -5.19
N ASN A 215 13.23 -3.33 -5.77
CA ASN A 215 12.53 -3.61 -7.02
C ASN A 215 13.53 -3.85 -8.16
N PRO A 216 13.43 -4.99 -8.89
CA PRO A 216 14.39 -5.35 -9.94
C PRO A 216 14.41 -4.40 -11.14
N SER A 217 13.35 -3.62 -11.36
CA SER A 217 13.31 -2.61 -12.43
C SER A 217 14.14 -1.37 -12.10
N GLY A 218 14.72 -1.29 -10.90
CA GLY A 218 15.41 -0.12 -10.39
C GLY A 218 14.45 0.94 -9.86
N ILE A 219 14.95 1.78 -8.98
CA ILE A 219 14.16 2.87 -8.37
C ILE A 219 14.94 4.18 -8.43
N SER A 220 14.31 5.26 -8.88
CA SER A 220 14.89 6.60 -8.78
C SER A 220 14.76 7.14 -7.35
N PHE A 221 15.64 8.08 -6.98
CA PHE A 221 15.54 8.74 -5.69
C PHE A 221 14.20 9.46 -5.49
N LEU A 222 13.66 10.05 -6.57
CA LEU A 222 12.34 10.68 -6.53
C LEU A 222 11.23 9.67 -6.30
N ALA A 223 11.30 8.48 -6.92
CA ALA A 223 10.32 7.41 -6.68
C ALA A 223 10.35 6.95 -5.21
N LEU A 224 11.55 6.83 -4.62
CA LEU A 224 11.68 6.48 -3.19
C LEU A 224 11.06 7.54 -2.28
N ILE A 225 11.25 8.84 -2.58
CA ILE A 225 10.58 9.94 -1.87
C ILE A 225 9.07 9.85 -2.04
N ASN A 226 8.57 9.61 -3.25
CA ASN A 226 7.14 9.50 -3.51
C ASN A 226 6.50 8.33 -2.79
N LEU A 227 7.18 7.18 -2.70
CA LEU A 227 6.73 6.03 -1.92
C LEU A 227 6.68 6.33 -0.42
N PHE A 228 7.68 7.08 0.09
CA PHE A 228 7.62 7.57 1.47
C PHE A 228 6.41 8.49 1.69
N VAL A 229 6.19 9.46 0.79
CA VAL A 229 5.05 10.39 0.87
C VAL A 229 3.72 9.65 0.71
N PHE A 230 3.64 8.64 -0.17
CA PHE A 230 2.48 7.75 -0.27
C PHE A 230 2.24 7.02 1.06
N GLY A 231 3.31 6.53 1.69
CA GLY A 231 3.26 5.93 3.02
C GLY A 231 2.66 6.86 4.08
N VAL A 232 3.07 8.12 4.11
CA VAL A 232 2.51 9.16 4.99
C VAL A 232 1.05 9.42 4.65
N PHE A 233 0.72 9.59 3.37
CA PHE A 233 -0.63 9.87 2.90
C PHE A 233 -1.62 8.75 3.28
N ALA A 234 -1.27 7.49 3.02
CA ALA A 234 -2.08 6.34 3.40
C ALA A 234 -2.24 6.22 4.93
N SER A 235 -1.18 6.53 5.69
CA SER A 235 -1.26 6.58 7.16
C SER A 235 -2.21 7.68 7.64
N MET A 236 -2.22 8.84 7.01
CA MET A 236 -3.16 9.92 7.33
C MET A 236 -4.61 9.55 6.97
N MET A 237 -4.85 8.85 5.85
CA MET A 237 -6.16 8.28 5.52
C MET A 237 -6.64 7.30 6.60
N PHE A 238 -5.76 6.41 7.05
CA PHE A 238 -6.03 5.47 8.13
C PHE A 238 -6.42 6.18 9.44
N LEU A 239 -5.66 7.20 9.84
CA LEU A 239 -5.92 8.00 11.05
C LEU A 239 -7.21 8.82 10.93
N TYR A 240 -7.48 9.42 9.78
CA TYR A 240 -8.68 10.21 9.53
C TYR A 240 -9.96 9.36 9.58
N SER A 241 -9.95 8.21 8.90
CA SER A 241 -11.10 7.33 8.78
C SER A 241 -11.28 6.39 9.98
N GLU A 242 -10.24 6.22 10.79
CA GLU A 242 -10.17 5.26 11.91
C GLU A 242 -10.46 3.81 11.44
N ASN A 243 -10.18 3.53 10.16
CA ASN A 243 -10.31 2.21 9.57
C ASN A 243 -9.32 2.00 8.41
N ILE A 244 -9.09 0.72 8.05
CA ILE A 244 -8.15 0.34 7.00
C ILE A 244 -8.73 0.52 5.58
N TRP A 245 -10.06 0.60 5.46
CA TRP A 245 -10.74 0.47 4.17
C TRP A 245 -10.52 1.67 3.25
N LEU A 246 -10.35 2.88 3.79
CA LEU A 246 -10.12 4.07 2.99
C LEU A 246 -8.75 4.01 2.28
N CYS A 247 -7.68 3.67 3.02
CA CYS A 247 -6.35 3.56 2.43
C CYS A 247 -6.24 2.31 1.54
N ALA A 248 -6.84 1.17 1.91
CA ALA A 248 -6.84 -0.02 1.07
C ALA A 248 -7.58 0.20 -0.26
N GLY A 249 -8.74 0.87 -0.25
CA GLY A 249 -9.46 1.23 -1.48
C GLY A 249 -8.66 2.20 -2.36
N PHE A 250 -8.00 3.19 -1.77
CA PHE A 250 -7.11 4.08 -2.50
C PHE A 250 -5.96 3.31 -3.14
N HIS A 251 -5.25 2.49 -2.38
CA HIS A 251 -4.10 1.71 -2.86
C HIS A 251 -4.48 0.74 -3.98
N THR A 252 -5.55 -0.03 -3.78
CA THR A 252 -6.08 -0.96 -4.79
C THR A 252 -6.35 -0.26 -6.13
N VAL A 253 -7.12 0.83 -6.10
CA VAL A 253 -7.53 1.51 -7.33
C VAL A 253 -6.38 2.32 -7.93
N TRP A 254 -5.46 2.84 -7.11
CA TRP A 254 -4.23 3.45 -7.58
C TRP A 254 -3.44 2.48 -8.47
N ASN A 255 -3.12 1.29 -7.98
CA ASN A 255 -2.34 0.29 -8.72
C ASN A 255 -3.11 -0.23 -9.94
N PHE A 256 -4.40 -0.57 -9.78
CA PHE A 256 -5.21 -1.08 -10.87
C PHE A 256 -5.38 -0.08 -12.01
N VAL A 257 -5.71 1.17 -11.70
CA VAL A 257 -5.89 2.20 -12.74
C VAL A 257 -4.56 2.53 -13.40
N GLN A 258 -3.46 2.68 -12.63
CA GLN A 258 -2.14 2.92 -13.19
C GLN A 258 -1.74 1.80 -14.16
N GLY A 259 -1.81 0.55 -13.73
CA GLY A 259 -1.33 -0.59 -14.48
C GLY A 259 -2.31 -1.08 -15.53
N ASN A 260 -3.52 -1.45 -15.13
CA ASN A 260 -4.46 -2.15 -16.00
C ASN A 260 -5.35 -1.23 -16.86
N VAL A 261 -5.56 0.02 -16.44
CA VAL A 261 -6.34 0.98 -17.25
C VAL A 261 -5.40 1.82 -18.11
N ILE A 262 -4.48 2.56 -17.48
CA ILE A 262 -3.61 3.53 -18.17
C ILE A 262 -2.46 2.84 -18.93
N GLY A 263 -2.00 1.68 -18.45
CA GLY A 263 -0.90 0.92 -19.05
C GLY A 263 0.49 1.44 -18.69
N VAL A 264 0.60 2.08 -17.52
CA VAL A 264 1.89 2.51 -16.94
C VAL A 264 2.39 1.43 -15.98
N PRO A 265 3.69 1.11 -15.99
CA PRO A 265 4.23 0.17 -15.01
C PRO A 265 3.85 0.52 -13.57
N VAL A 266 3.45 -0.47 -12.77
CA VAL A 266 3.19 -0.32 -11.34
C VAL A 266 4.48 -0.65 -10.61
N SER A 267 5.07 0.34 -9.95
CA SER A 267 6.38 0.19 -9.32
C SER A 267 7.43 -0.46 -10.25
N GLY A 268 7.43 -0.07 -11.52
CA GLY A 268 8.35 -0.59 -12.53
C GLY A 268 7.96 -1.95 -13.16
N ILE A 269 6.84 -2.54 -12.79
CA ILE A 269 6.38 -3.84 -13.32
C ILE A 269 5.29 -3.60 -14.37
N PRO A 270 5.52 -3.93 -15.66
CA PRO A 270 4.51 -3.82 -16.69
C PRO A 270 3.47 -4.95 -16.57
N ILE A 271 2.21 -4.62 -16.77
CA ILE A 271 1.08 -5.57 -16.72
C ILE A 271 0.10 -5.31 -17.86
N PRO A 272 -0.74 -6.29 -18.24
CA PRO A 272 -1.75 -6.13 -19.29
C PRO A 272 -2.72 -4.98 -18.99
N SER A 273 -3.06 -4.19 -20.00
CA SER A 273 -3.82 -2.96 -19.81
C SER A 273 -4.79 -2.66 -20.97
N ILE A 274 -5.77 -1.80 -20.70
CA ILE A 274 -6.75 -1.30 -21.69
C ILE A 274 -6.07 -0.31 -22.67
N PHE A 275 -5.20 0.55 -22.14
CA PHE A 275 -4.39 1.45 -22.94
C PHE A 275 -2.92 1.05 -22.83
N LYS A 276 -2.20 1.17 -23.95
CA LYS A 276 -0.75 1.07 -23.96
C LYS A 276 -0.17 2.48 -23.91
N MET A 277 0.68 2.72 -22.95
CA MET A 277 1.36 3.99 -22.76
C MET A 277 2.79 3.90 -23.27
N THR A 278 3.20 4.93 -24.04
CA THR A 278 4.60 5.13 -24.45
C THR A 278 5.11 6.39 -23.77
N ALA A 279 6.13 6.25 -22.92
CA ALA A 279 6.76 7.35 -22.22
C ALA A 279 7.77 8.08 -23.11
N ASN A 280 7.82 9.40 -23.00
CA ASN A 280 8.90 10.21 -23.54
C ASN A 280 10.09 10.13 -22.57
N GLU A 281 11.18 9.52 -22.99
CA GLU A 281 12.37 9.29 -22.16
C GLU A 281 13.01 10.59 -21.64
N ASN A 282 12.92 11.66 -22.41
CA ASN A 282 13.44 12.99 -22.04
C ASN A 282 12.60 13.69 -20.96
N MET A 283 11.44 13.13 -20.61
CA MET A 283 10.48 13.72 -19.66
C MET A 283 10.24 12.81 -18.44
N SER A 284 11.23 12.00 -18.07
CA SER A 284 11.16 11.05 -16.95
C SER A 284 10.80 11.72 -15.62
N ILE A 285 11.16 12.97 -15.43
CA ILE A 285 10.81 13.77 -14.25
C ILE A 285 9.29 14.03 -14.12
N ILE A 286 8.56 13.97 -15.25
CA ILE A 286 7.10 14.15 -15.29
C ILE A 286 6.40 12.79 -15.28
N ASN A 287 6.83 11.87 -16.14
CA ASN A 287 6.18 10.58 -16.35
C ASN A 287 6.69 9.46 -15.43
N GLY A 288 7.76 9.72 -14.65
CA GLY A 288 8.34 8.78 -13.70
C GLY A 288 9.30 7.74 -14.29
N GLY A 289 9.51 7.75 -15.62
CA GLY A 289 10.45 6.87 -16.30
C GLY A 289 10.07 5.39 -16.18
N VAL A 290 11.07 4.55 -15.98
CA VAL A 290 10.90 3.08 -15.89
C VAL A 290 10.09 2.62 -14.68
N PHE A 291 10.07 3.40 -13.60
CA PHE A 291 9.31 3.07 -12.39
C PHE A 291 7.80 3.32 -12.55
N GLY A 292 7.40 4.09 -13.55
CA GLY A 292 6.03 4.52 -13.76
C GLY A 292 5.73 5.86 -13.09
N LEU A 293 4.44 6.28 -13.09
CA LEU A 293 4.00 7.60 -12.60
C LEU A 293 4.53 7.94 -11.20
N GLU A 294 4.69 6.94 -10.36
CA GLU A 294 5.21 7.05 -8.98
C GLU A 294 6.63 7.65 -8.92
N GLY A 295 7.38 7.59 -10.01
CA GLY A 295 8.70 8.21 -10.15
C GLY A 295 8.67 9.71 -10.54
N GLY A 296 7.49 10.31 -10.77
CA GLY A 296 7.34 11.67 -11.31
C GLY A 296 7.01 12.73 -10.26
N ILE A 297 7.39 14.00 -10.54
CA ILE A 297 7.02 15.16 -9.71
C ILE A 297 5.50 15.37 -9.60
N PRO A 298 4.67 15.15 -10.64
CA PRO A 298 3.22 15.33 -10.51
C PRO A 298 2.62 14.48 -9.39
N VAL A 299 3.12 13.25 -9.18
CA VAL A 299 2.71 12.40 -8.05
C VAL A 299 3.08 13.02 -6.71
N THR A 300 4.30 13.58 -6.59
CA THR A 300 4.72 14.30 -5.36
C THR A 300 3.72 15.40 -5.01
N VAL A 301 3.35 16.23 -5.99
CA VAL A 301 2.43 17.35 -5.79
C VAL A 301 1.05 16.85 -5.34
N ILE A 302 0.51 15.83 -5.98
CA ILE A 302 -0.81 15.25 -5.64
C ILE A 302 -0.79 14.67 -4.22
N LEU A 303 0.22 13.86 -3.89
CA LEU A 303 0.30 13.22 -2.58
C LEU A 303 0.53 14.23 -1.45
N VAL A 304 1.41 15.22 -1.64
CA VAL A 304 1.64 16.29 -0.66
C VAL A 304 0.37 17.12 -0.47
N THR A 305 -0.32 17.49 -1.56
CA THR A 305 -1.61 18.19 -1.48
C THR A 305 -2.64 17.38 -0.69
N GLY A 306 -2.73 16.07 -0.98
CA GLY A 306 -3.59 15.16 -0.23
C GLY A 306 -3.24 15.08 1.26
N CYS A 307 -1.95 15.03 1.61
CA CYS A 307 -1.49 15.09 3.01
C CYS A 307 -1.93 16.37 3.70
N VAL A 308 -1.79 17.53 3.05
CA VAL A 308 -2.23 18.82 3.61
C VAL A 308 -3.74 18.84 3.82
N ILE A 309 -4.52 18.37 2.85
CA ILE A 309 -5.99 18.28 2.98
C ILE A 309 -6.38 17.38 4.15
N LEU A 310 -5.81 16.17 4.24
CA LEU A 310 -6.09 15.25 5.33
C LEU A 310 -5.68 15.81 6.69
N TYR A 311 -4.53 16.47 6.77
CA TYR A 311 -4.10 17.15 7.99
C TYR A 311 -5.13 18.18 8.47
N LEU A 312 -5.59 19.04 7.57
CA LEU A 312 -6.62 20.04 7.90
C LEU A 312 -7.95 19.40 8.31
N LEU A 313 -8.34 18.29 7.69
CA LEU A 313 -9.55 17.54 8.05
C LEU A 313 -9.43 16.88 9.43
N ILE A 314 -8.27 16.29 9.75
CA ILE A 314 -7.99 15.71 11.07
C ILE A 314 -8.07 16.81 12.14
N MET A 315 -7.39 17.94 11.94
CA MET A 315 -7.43 19.06 12.88
C MET A 315 -8.84 19.61 13.11
N ARG A 316 -9.66 19.73 12.06
CA ARG A 316 -11.07 20.14 12.18
C ARG A 316 -11.89 19.13 13.00
N LYS A 317 -11.66 17.83 12.78
CA LYS A 317 -12.34 16.74 13.52
C LYS A 317 -12.02 16.81 15.02
N GLU A 318 -10.76 17.03 15.38
CA GLU A 318 -10.29 17.13 16.76
C GLU A 318 -10.83 18.39 17.46
N ASN A 319 -10.75 19.55 16.81
CA ASN A 319 -11.31 20.79 17.36
C ASN A 319 -12.83 20.69 17.63
N LYS A 320 -13.57 19.97 16.78
CA LYS A 320 -14.99 19.70 16.99
C LYS A 320 -15.24 18.77 18.20
N LYS A 321 -14.40 17.74 18.37
CA LYS A 321 -14.48 16.85 19.56
C LYS A 321 -14.21 17.64 20.84
N ALA A 322 -13.16 18.46 20.88
CA ALA A 322 -12.79 19.27 22.04
C ALA A 322 -13.93 20.23 22.45
N LYS A 323 -14.55 20.94 21.49
CA LYS A 323 -15.70 21.82 21.75
C LYS A 323 -16.89 21.07 22.35
N ASN A 324 -17.19 19.88 21.84
CA ASN A 324 -18.32 19.07 22.34
C ASN A 324 -18.07 18.55 23.76
N HIS A 325 -16.83 18.26 24.15
CA HIS A 325 -16.45 17.87 25.51
C HIS A 325 -16.57 19.05 26.50
N SER A 326 -16.14 20.25 26.12
CA SER A 326 -16.26 21.43 26.98
C SER A 326 -17.72 21.80 27.27
N VAL A 327 -18.60 21.74 26.27
CA VAL A 327 -20.04 22.00 26.42
C VAL A 327 -20.70 20.98 27.35
N LYS A 328 -20.37 19.69 27.25
CA LYS A 328 -20.90 18.64 28.13
C LYS A 328 -20.41 18.78 29.57
N GLY A 329 -19.18 19.19 29.79
CA GLY A 329 -18.61 19.43 31.13
C GLY A 329 -19.32 20.60 31.82
N THR A 330 -19.67 21.67 31.10
CA THR A 330 -20.36 22.84 31.64
C THR A 330 -21.84 22.53 32.02
N LEU A 331 -22.48 21.60 31.28
CA LEU A 331 -23.87 21.18 31.57
C LEU A 331 -23.98 20.18 32.75
N GLN A 332 -22.90 19.54 33.16
CA GLN A 332 -22.87 18.63 34.32
C GLN A 332 -22.53 19.35 35.64
N THR A 333 -22.10 20.61 35.60
CA THR A 333 -21.75 21.43 36.75
C THR A 333 -22.84 22.46 37.12
N GLN A 334 -23.96 22.47 36.44
CA GLN A 334 -25.20 23.14 36.76
C GLN A 334 -26.28 22.15 37.26
#